data_4c1736b32a09ab7f0ef482caabcc02cd
#
_entry.id   4c1736b32a09ab7f0ef482caabcc02cd
#
_cell.length_a   1.000
_cell.length_b   1.000
_cell.length_c   1.000
_cell.angle_alpha   90.00
_cell.angle_beta   90.00
_cell.angle_gamma   90.00
#
_symmetry.space_group_name_H-M   'P 1'
#
loop_
_entity.id
_entity.type
_entity.pdbx_description
1 polymer ?
#
loop_
_entity_poly.entity_id
_entity_poly.type
_entity_poly.pdbx_seq_one_letter_code
_entity_poly.pdbx_strand_id
1 'polypeptide(L)'
;MKNHLRSMRKNLQRFSQRRVGGKCDHLGRGRRRMGGGLAPEANDIKSGIVQGGAEDGSDFAGGVVGDPAHGIDRLVGGTTGDEGKRHVRSLRRCFVRLNSQVTGVRGPVRKITMNVLLAAAEMTPFVQSGTLADALAELAGGLQKSGHAVSVVLPFYRHIREDTSVKMKRARMRFSVEVGEDLLPCEIREAETASGIRVFFVVRDEFFDRSGIYGVEDRDYQDNAARFIFFSKCVVELATRMDKPPEILHLNSWETAMVPALVRHRQLQVRTVLTPHSLEFQGNFWSYDFALMNLPNDWFSARGVEYYGSMNCLKAGLIFADAVVFPSECMVGAVQTAEYGCGLDTVLREQQNKLMGFPTDTDLAGWEPSDDRGGDRLALQKALSLKGDGPILACVAEATAGRGVDVLLAALDRMIAAGNRVVLLGASGTSAHRTGLETAIRKHRGRFVWREKFAHKLAKAVLAGSDLFLLPGVVEPQTTWLRRALRYGCVPMARQCEGLFQLVRDWDPAGGFGNGFVFYVGTADALVDACRRTTGIWAGPALRAVLQSRCLEKSFSPASLAADHVRLYERLLGRSAAVAA
;
A
#
# COMPACT_ATOMS: atom_id res chain seq x y z
N MET A 1 20.11 22.46 -31.19
CA MET A 1 20.01 21.38 -30.17
C MET A 1 21.27 21.19 -29.33
N LYS A 2 22.45 20.89 -29.90
CA LYS A 2 23.70 20.74 -29.11
C LYS A 2 24.13 22.00 -28.33
N ASN A 3 23.86 23.17 -28.84
CA ASN A 3 24.26 24.45 -28.21
C ASN A 3 23.33 24.86 -27.05
N HIS A 4 22.05 24.46 -27.06
CA HIS A 4 21.08 24.77 -25.99
C HIS A 4 21.31 23.89 -24.79
N LEU A 5 21.57 22.59 -24.98
CA LEU A 5 21.98 21.68 -23.91
C LEU A 5 23.33 22.05 -23.26
N ARG A 6 24.25 22.62 -24.04
CA ARG A 6 25.48 23.19 -23.49
C ARG A 6 25.25 24.45 -22.67
N SER A 7 24.28 25.29 -23.06
CA SER A 7 23.89 26.47 -22.29
C SER A 7 23.23 26.08 -20.95
N MET A 8 22.31 25.11 -20.94
CA MET A 8 21.70 24.58 -19.72
C MET A 8 22.76 23.96 -18.78
N ARG A 9 23.68 23.14 -19.30
CA ARG A 9 24.78 22.58 -18.48
C ARG A 9 25.69 23.66 -17.88
N LYS A 10 26.00 24.73 -18.60
CA LYS A 10 26.79 25.84 -18.09
C LYS A 10 26.06 26.65 -17.02
N ASN A 11 24.76 26.81 -17.15
CA ASN A 11 23.95 27.48 -16.13
C ASN A 11 23.79 26.63 -14.85
N LEU A 12 23.60 25.33 -14.97
CA LEU A 12 23.56 24.40 -13.84
C LEU A 12 24.90 24.31 -13.10
N GLN A 13 26.03 24.31 -13.81
CA GLN A 13 27.36 24.33 -13.18
C GLN A 13 27.64 25.65 -12.44
N ARG A 14 27.20 26.79 -12.96
CA ARG A 14 27.35 28.09 -12.26
C ARG A 14 26.50 28.20 -10.97
N PHE A 15 25.35 27.52 -10.92
CA PHE A 15 24.51 27.49 -9.73
C PHE A 15 25.02 26.55 -8.64
N SER A 16 25.59 25.40 -9.02
CA SER A 16 26.23 24.46 -8.10
C SER A 16 27.42 25.10 -7.36
N GLN A 17 28.20 25.91 -8.05
CA GLN A 17 29.36 26.61 -7.45
C GLN A 17 28.98 27.75 -6.51
N ARG A 18 27.78 28.35 -6.62
CA ARG A 18 27.31 29.41 -5.69
C ARG A 18 26.80 28.90 -4.36
N ARG A 19 26.45 27.61 -4.25
CA ARG A 19 25.96 27.02 -2.98
C ARG A 19 27.02 26.55 -2.01
N VAL A 20 28.29 26.49 -2.40
CA VAL A 20 29.39 26.02 -1.54
C VAL A 20 30.11 27.18 -0.80
N GLY A 21 29.72 28.45 -1.02
CA GLY A 21 30.43 29.62 -0.53
C GLY A 21 29.71 30.47 0.51
N GLY A 22 28.60 30.07 1.08
CA GLY A 22 27.85 30.84 2.09
C GLY A 22 28.10 30.36 3.52
N LYS A 23 29.16 30.88 4.17
CA LYS A 23 29.34 30.81 5.64
C LYS A 23 28.24 31.60 6.32
N CYS A 24 27.48 30.97 7.20
CA CYS A 24 26.64 31.62 8.20
C CYS A 24 27.54 32.03 9.40
N ASP A 25 27.91 33.29 9.47
CA ASP A 25 28.30 33.92 10.70
C ASP A 25 27.29 35.04 11.02
N HIS A 26 26.93 35.12 12.27
CA HIS A 26 26.11 36.08 12.99
C HIS A 26 24.74 35.63 13.48
N LEU A 27 24.74 35.17 14.73
CA LEU A 27 23.71 35.51 15.70
C LEU A 27 24.35 35.76 17.08
N GLY A 28 24.49 37.03 17.35
CA GLY A 28 24.94 37.56 18.63
C GLY A 28 23.84 37.52 19.70
N ARG A 29 24.33 37.37 20.89
CA ARG A 29 23.63 37.34 22.17
C ARG A 29 22.76 38.59 22.41
N GLY A 30 21.52 38.37 22.87
CA GLY A 30 20.65 39.38 23.46
C GLY A 30 19.87 38.82 24.64
N ARG A 31 20.47 38.82 25.83
CA ARG A 31 19.73 38.64 27.09
C ARG A 31 18.96 39.92 27.41
N ARG A 32 17.66 39.83 27.68
CA ARG A 32 16.95 40.72 28.61
C ARG A 32 15.97 39.93 29.46
N ARG A 33 16.14 40.01 30.76
CA ARG A 33 15.23 39.65 31.84
C ARG A 33 14.15 40.73 31.97
N MET A 34 12.93 40.29 32.26
CA MET A 34 11.90 40.90 33.13
C MET A 34 10.80 39.83 33.21
N GLY A 35 10.26 39.30 34.31
CA GLY A 35 10.03 39.87 35.60
C GLY A 35 8.52 39.84 35.84
N GLY A 36 8.03 38.94 36.74
CA GLY A 36 6.79 39.14 37.48
C GLY A 36 5.54 38.48 36.91
N GLY A 37 5.03 37.39 37.53
CA GLY A 37 3.99 37.56 38.52
C GLY A 37 2.74 36.73 38.22
N LEU A 38 2.38 35.83 39.16
CA LEU A 38 1.06 35.43 39.60
C LEU A 38 0.32 34.30 38.84
N ALA A 39 0.31 33.16 39.49
CA ALA A 39 -0.77 32.18 39.38
C ALA A 39 -2.08 32.69 40.06
N PRO A 40 -3.23 32.17 39.76
CA PRO A 40 -4.05 31.57 40.78
C PRO A 40 -4.59 30.16 40.46
N GLU A 41 -4.40 29.29 41.41
CA GLU A 41 -5.36 28.56 42.21
C GLU A 41 -6.37 27.62 41.52
N ALA A 42 -6.23 26.38 41.95
CA ALA A 42 -7.14 25.29 41.78
C ALA A 42 -8.53 25.59 42.39
N ASN A 43 -9.57 25.10 41.80
CA ASN A 43 -10.83 24.84 42.47
C ASN A 43 -11.39 23.49 42.07
N ASP A 44 -11.49 22.65 43.12
CA ASP A 44 -12.26 21.44 43.23
C ASP A 44 -13.73 21.62 42.83
N ILE A 45 -14.27 20.66 42.05
CA ILE A 45 -15.68 20.36 42.13
C ILE A 45 -15.87 18.85 42.34
N LYS A 46 -16.41 18.55 43.51
CA LYS A 46 -16.79 17.24 44.02
C LYS A 46 -17.95 16.61 43.25
N SER A 47 -17.82 15.32 43.12
CA SER A 47 -18.82 14.24 43.19
C SER A 47 -20.31 14.62 43.31
N GLY A 48 -21.11 14.09 42.42
CA GLY A 48 -22.54 13.88 42.58
C GLY A 48 -22.94 12.49 42.10
N ILE A 49 -23.05 11.55 43.05
CA ILE A 49 -23.67 10.24 42.87
C ILE A 49 -25.18 10.47 42.92
N VAL A 50 -25.89 10.00 41.91
CA VAL A 50 -27.31 9.71 41.99
C VAL A 50 -27.54 8.28 41.55
N GLN A 51 -27.93 7.45 42.53
CA GLN A 51 -28.55 6.13 42.37
C GLN A 51 -30.03 6.30 41.98
N GLY A 52 -30.51 5.42 41.15
CA GLY A 52 -31.92 5.16 40.89
C GLY A 52 -32.04 4.41 39.59
N GLY A 53 -32.31 3.18 39.60
CA GLY A 53 -33.52 2.44 39.80
C GLY A 53 -33.68 1.55 38.56
N ALA A 54 -33.82 0.25 38.78
CA ALA A 54 -34.01 -0.83 37.83
C ALA A 54 -35.29 -0.65 36.97
N GLU A 55 -35.24 -1.17 35.74
CA GLU A 55 -36.10 -2.28 35.29
C GLU A 55 -36.10 -2.41 33.76
N ASP A 56 -36.14 -3.69 33.38
CA ASP A 56 -36.55 -4.31 32.11
C ASP A 56 -35.72 -4.21 30.83
N GLY A 57 -35.27 -5.31 30.57
CA GLY A 57 -35.02 -6.30 29.55
C GLY A 57 -35.58 -6.05 28.15
N SER A 58 -34.70 -6.18 27.19
CA SER A 58 -34.97 -6.93 25.97
C SER A 58 -33.68 -7.17 25.18
N ASP A 59 -33.36 -8.44 25.05
CA ASP A 59 -32.41 -9.03 24.13
C ASP A 59 -32.62 -8.54 22.69
N PHE A 60 -31.53 -8.23 21.98
CA PHE A 60 -31.46 -8.49 20.56
C PHE A 60 -30.09 -9.05 20.18
N ALA A 61 -30.12 -10.32 19.86
CA ALA A 61 -29.03 -11.15 19.40
C ALA A 61 -28.54 -10.75 18.02
N GLY A 62 -27.21 -10.85 17.82
CA GLY A 62 -26.56 -10.79 16.53
C GLY A 62 -26.97 -11.95 15.63
N GLY A 63 -27.46 -11.64 14.43
CA GLY A 63 -27.88 -12.61 13.45
C GLY A 63 -26.68 -13.26 12.75
N VAL A 64 -26.53 -14.56 12.93
CA VAL A 64 -25.72 -15.46 12.11
C VAL A 64 -26.56 -15.77 10.86
N VAL A 65 -26.05 -15.44 9.68
CA VAL A 65 -26.63 -15.86 8.40
C VAL A 65 -26.25 -17.33 8.17
N GLY A 66 -27.13 -18.24 8.57
CA GLY A 66 -27.10 -19.66 8.23
C GLY A 66 -28.18 -19.97 7.19
N ASP A 67 -27.93 -20.97 6.38
CA ASP A 67 -28.77 -21.48 5.30
C ASP A 67 -30.25 -21.61 5.74
N PRO A 68 -31.20 -20.98 5.04
CA PRO A 68 -32.61 -20.98 5.44
C PRO A 68 -33.30 -22.36 5.38
N ALA A 69 -32.66 -23.37 4.78
CA ALA A 69 -33.25 -24.72 4.71
C ALA A 69 -33.20 -25.49 6.04
N HIS A 70 -32.31 -25.14 6.98
CA HIS A 70 -32.19 -25.83 8.29
C HIS A 70 -32.94 -25.17 9.44
N GLY A 71 -33.49 -23.96 9.24
CA GLY A 71 -34.25 -23.24 10.28
C GLY A 71 -35.69 -23.74 10.51
N ILE A 72 -36.30 -24.40 9.52
CA ILE A 72 -37.70 -24.80 9.56
C ILE A 72 -37.92 -26.09 10.39
N ASP A 73 -36.94 -26.97 10.43
CA ASP A 73 -37.06 -28.25 11.14
C ASP A 73 -36.95 -28.09 12.69
N ARG A 74 -36.45 -26.97 13.19
CA ARG A 74 -36.37 -26.68 14.64
C ARG A 74 -37.62 -26.04 15.23
N LEU A 75 -38.50 -25.45 14.41
CA LEU A 75 -39.72 -24.78 14.86
C LEU A 75 -40.95 -25.73 14.95
N VAL A 76 -40.83 -26.98 14.46
CA VAL A 76 -41.95 -27.92 14.35
C VAL A 76 -41.82 -29.13 15.29
N GLY A 77 -40.96 -29.08 16.28
CA GLY A 77 -40.72 -30.15 17.25
C GLY A 77 -41.84 -30.35 18.31
N GLY A 78 -43.13 -30.17 17.96
CA GLY A 78 -44.17 -30.26 18.97
C GLY A 78 -45.58 -30.71 18.50
N THR A 79 -45.83 -30.95 17.23
CA THR A 79 -47.18 -31.31 16.77
C THR A 79 -47.24 -32.70 16.11
N THR A 80 -47.74 -33.68 16.83
CA THR A 80 -47.89 -35.08 16.42
C THR A 80 -49.26 -35.37 15.76
N GLY A 81 -49.98 -34.39 15.22
CA GLY A 81 -51.29 -34.57 14.58
C GLY A 81 -51.26 -34.41 13.06
N ASP A 82 -52.20 -35.12 12.36
CA ASP A 82 -52.31 -35.15 10.91
C ASP A 82 -52.63 -33.76 10.28
N GLU A 83 -53.26 -32.86 11.05
CA GLU A 83 -53.52 -31.47 10.62
C GLU A 83 -52.24 -30.61 10.60
N GLY A 84 -51.29 -30.82 11.52
CA GLY A 84 -50.01 -30.14 11.53
C GLY A 84 -49.17 -30.47 10.28
N LYS A 85 -49.24 -31.75 9.81
CA LYS A 85 -48.56 -32.19 8.60
C LYS A 85 -49.15 -31.59 7.32
N ARG A 86 -50.45 -31.35 7.29
CA ARG A 86 -51.12 -30.67 6.15
C ARG A 86 -50.79 -29.19 6.10
N HIS A 87 -50.66 -28.53 7.24
CA HIS A 87 -50.29 -27.12 7.32
C HIS A 87 -48.85 -26.88 6.89
N VAL A 88 -47.89 -27.73 7.31
CA VAL A 88 -46.49 -27.69 6.88
C VAL A 88 -46.33 -27.95 5.39
N ARG A 89 -47.12 -28.88 4.83
CA ARG A 89 -47.11 -29.10 3.36
C ARG A 89 -47.71 -27.91 2.59
N SER A 90 -48.69 -27.22 3.15
CA SER A 90 -49.25 -25.99 2.56
C SER A 90 -48.23 -24.84 2.58
N LEU A 91 -47.56 -24.63 3.72
CA LEU A 91 -46.49 -23.60 3.84
C LEU A 91 -45.30 -23.89 2.94
N ARG A 92 -44.87 -25.15 2.81
CA ARG A 92 -43.81 -25.50 1.86
C ARG A 92 -44.23 -25.25 0.40
N ARG A 93 -45.50 -25.51 0.02
CA ARG A 93 -45.99 -25.17 -1.32
C ARG A 93 -46.09 -23.67 -1.57
N CYS A 94 -46.45 -22.87 -0.56
CA CYS A 94 -46.44 -21.41 -0.68
C CYS A 94 -45.01 -20.87 -0.79
N PHE A 95 -44.05 -21.39 0.01
CA PHE A 95 -42.65 -20.96 -0.05
C PHE A 95 -41.97 -21.33 -1.36
N VAL A 96 -42.25 -22.52 -1.89
CA VAL A 96 -41.75 -22.96 -3.21
C VAL A 96 -42.38 -22.13 -4.35
N ARG A 97 -43.67 -21.74 -4.22
CA ARG A 97 -44.33 -20.88 -5.23
C ARG A 97 -43.84 -19.43 -5.16
N LEU A 98 -43.55 -18.88 -3.96
CA LEU A 98 -42.94 -17.56 -3.80
C LEU A 98 -41.51 -17.54 -4.35
N ASN A 99 -40.70 -18.55 -4.07
CA ASN A 99 -39.34 -18.65 -4.65
C ASN A 99 -39.35 -18.85 -6.18
N SER A 100 -40.34 -19.56 -6.74
CA SER A 100 -40.42 -19.72 -8.19
C SER A 100 -40.93 -18.49 -8.93
N GLN A 101 -41.62 -17.56 -8.24
CA GLN A 101 -42.00 -16.26 -8.83
C GLN A 101 -40.89 -15.22 -8.73
N VAL A 102 -39.99 -15.31 -7.72
CA VAL A 102 -38.82 -14.42 -7.60
C VAL A 102 -37.66 -14.85 -8.52
N THR A 103 -37.60 -16.12 -8.96
CA THR A 103 -36.56 -16.57 -9.89
C THR A 103 -36.90 -16.34 -11.37
N GLY A 104 -38.06 -15.76 -11.68
CA GLY A 104 -38.57 -15.58 -13.06
C GLY A 104 -38.04 -14.37 -13.84
N VAL A 105 -37.15 -13.53 -13.28
CA VAL A 105 -36.53 -12.39 -14.01
C VAL A 105 -35.02 -12.37 -13.74
N ARG A 106 -34.36 -13.44 -14.13
CA ARG A 106 -32.92 -13.42 -14.40
C ARG A 106 -32.70 -13.62 -15.90
N GLY A 107 -32.97 -12.57 -16.66
CA GLY A 107 -32.21 -12.40 -17.90
C GLY A 107 -30.71 -12.39 -17.52
N PRO A 108 -29.79 -12.84 -18.39
CA PRO A 108 -28.38 -12.79 -18.11
C PRO A 108 -28.04 -11.35 -17.74
N VAL A 109 -27.64 -11.12 -16.48
CA VAL A 109 -27.10 -9.83 -16.05
C VAL A 109 -25.93 -9.58 -17.00
N ARG A 110 -26.11 -8.68 -17.94
CA ARG A 110 -25.10 -8.33 -18.94
C ARG A 110 -23.92 -7.82 -18.14
N LYS A 111 -22.90 -8.64 -17.98
CA LYS A 111 -21.67 -8.28 -17.29
C LYS A 111 -21.05 -7.11 -18.06
N ILE A 112 -21.14 -5.90 -17.51
CA ILE A 112 -20.61 -4.69 -18.16
C ILE A 112 -19.10 -4.79 -18.09
N THR A 113 -18.45 -4.99 -19.23
CA THR A 113 -17.00 -4.97 -19.34
C THR A 113 -16.55 -3.50 -19.41
N MET A 114 -15.69 -3.07 -18.49
CA MET A 114 -15.06 -1.75 -18.49
C MET A 114 -13.65 -1.84 -19.10
N ASN A 115 -13.23 -0.76 -19.78
CA ASN A 115 -11.86 -0.59 -20.23
C ASN A 115 -11.08 0.21 -19.19
N VAL A 116 -10.09 -0.42 -18.56
CA VAL A 116 -9.26 0.18 -17.50
C VAL A 116 -7.81 0.26 -17.95
N LEU A 117 -7.21 1.44 -17.89
CA LEU A 117 -5.78 1.64 -18.06
C LEU A 117 -5.16 1.98 -16.70
N LEU A 118 -4.28 1.11 -16.21
CA LEU A 118 -3.49 1.31 -15.02
C LEU A 118 -2.16 1.94 -15.40
N ALA A 119 -1.77 3.05 -14.76
CA ALA A 119 -0.49 3.70 -14.99
C ALA A 119 0.36 3.68 -13.72
N ALA A 120 1.62 3.30 -13.82
CA ALA A 120 2.57 3.26 -12.71
C ALA A 120 4.02 3.37 -13.17
N ALA A 121 4.92 3.58 -12.23
CA ALA A 121 6.36 3.48 -12.49
C ALA A 121 6.86 2.03 -12.48
N GLU A 122 6.15 1.11 -11.82
CA GLU A 122 6.59 -0.27 -11.55
C GLU A 122 5.44 -1.26 -11.65
N MET A 123 5.75 -2.48 -12.11
CA MET A 123 4.86 -3.66 -12.10
C MET A 123 5.66 -4.95 -12.23
N THR A 124 5.39 -5.93 -11.36
CA THR A 124 5.92 -7.29 -11.49
C THR A 124 5.29 -8.00 -12.70
N PRO A 125 6.06 -8.76 -13.53
CA PRO A 125 7.48 -9.11 -13.35
C PRO A 125 8.46 -8.14 -14.03
N PHE A 126 8.01 -7.06 -14.66
CA PHE A 126 8.85 -6.21 -15.54
C PHE A 126 9.83 -5.35 -14.75
N VAL A 127 9.36 -4.75 -13.67
CA VAL A 127 10.18 -3.84 -12.85
C VAL A 127 9.66 -3.80 -11.42
N GLN A 128 10.57 -3.93 -10.47
CA GLN A 128 10.26 -3.93 -9.04
C GLN A 128 11.39 -3.30 -8.23
N SER A 129 11.07 -2.22 -7.51
CA SER A 129 11.94 -1.67 -6.47
C SER A 129 11.31 -1.80 -5.08
N GLY A 130 9.98 -1.80 -5.02
CA GLY A 130 9.20 -1.86 -3.80
C GLY A 130 7.96 -2.75 -3.92
N THR A 131 6.99 -2.48 -3.06
CA THR A 131 5.72 -3.23 -2.97
C THR A 131 4.66 -2.75 -3.96
N LEU A 132 4.85 -1.56 -4.57
CA LEU A 132 3.98 -1.02 -5.61
C LEU A 132 3.81 -2.00 -6.77
N ALA A 133 4.91 -2.59 -7.23
CA ALA A 133 4.92 -3.48 -8.38
C ALA A 133 4.02 -4.71 -8.21
N ASP A 134 4.06 -5.34 -7.04
CA ASP A 134 3.21 -6.48 -6.70
C ASP A 134 1.74 -6.06 -6.59
N ALA A 135 1.44 -4.97 -5.88
CA ALA A 135 0.08 -4.48 -5.70
C ALA A 135 -0.61 -4.14 -7.03
N LEU A 136 0.14 -3.54 -7.97
CA LEU A 136 -0.38 -3.24 -9.30
C LEU A 136 -0.68 -4.51 -10.10
N ALA A 137 0.23 -5.50 -10.06
CA ALA A 137 0.04 -6.77 -10.76
C ALA A 137 -1.17 -7.53 -10.20
N GLU A 138 -1.37 -7.53 -8.88
CA GLU A 138 -2.50 -8.15 -8.20
C GLU A 138 -3.83 -7.47 -8.57
N LEU A 139 -3.88 -6.13 -8.57
CA LEU A 139 -5.06 -5.38 -9.00
C LEU A 139 -5.40 -5.66 -10.46
N ALA A 140 -4.41 -5.60 -11.35
CA ALA A 140 -4.59 -5.86 -12.77
C ALA A 140 -5.14 -7.27 -13.02
N GLY A 141 -4.56 -8.29 -12.38
CA GLY A 141 -5.02 -9.67 -12.46
C GLY A 141 -6.42 -9.89 -11.88
N GLY A 142 -6.73 -9.26 -10.76
CA GLY A 142 -8.06 -9.32 -10.14
C GLY A 142 -9.16 -8.70 -11.01
N LEU A 143 -8.91 -7.54 -11.60
CA LEU A 143 -9.82 -6.88 -12.53
C LEU A 143 -10.04 -7.70 -13.82
N GLN A 144 -8.97 -8.28 -14.38
CA GLN A 144 -9.05 -9.15 -15.55
C GLN A 144 -9.85 -10.42 -15.24
N LYS A 145 -9.60 -11.10 -14.11
CA LYS A 145 -10.38 -12.26 -13.65
C LYS A 145 -11.85 -11.90 -13.42
N SER A 146 -12.14 -10.66 -13.06
CA SER A 146 -13.50 -10.13 -12.93
C SER A 146 -14.18 -9.84 -14.28
N GLY A 147 -13.47 -10.01 -15.42
CA GLY A 147 -14.00 -9.90 -16.78
C GLY A 147 -13.93 -8.50 -17.37
N HIS A 148 -13.06 -7.63 -16.84
CA HIS A 148 -12.81 -6.29 -17.40
C HIS A 148 -11.62 -6.32 -18.37
N ALA A 149 -11.61 -5.38 -19.32
CA ALA A 149 -10.48 -5.19 -20.23
C ALA A 149 -9.43 -4.32 -19.54
N VAL A 150 -8.33 -4.92 -19.14
CA VAL A 150 -7.26 -4.24 -18.39
C VAL A 150 -6.02 -4.10 -19.25
N SER A 151 -5.43 -2.92 -19.23
CA SER A 151 -4.12 -2.65 -19.79
C SER A 151 -3.28 -1.89 -18.76
N VAL A 152 -1.97 -1.99 -18.88
CA VAL A 152 -1.03 -1.29 -17.99
C VAL A 152 -0.08 -0.44 -18.83
N VAL A 153 0.35 0.70 -18.33
CA VAL A 153 1.40 1.52 -18.96
C VAL A 153 2.53 1.81 -17.96
N LEU A 154 3.76 1.57 -18.40
CA LEU A 154 5.00 1.68 -17.63
C LEU A 154 6.05 2.47 -18.44
N PRO A 155 7.04 3.11 -17.80
CA PRO A 155 8.24 3.56 -18.49
C PRO A 155 9.08 2.36 -18.98
N PHE A 156 9.76 2.51 -20.12
CA PHE A 156 10.62 1.47 -20.68
C PHE A 156 12.04 1.57 -20.13
N TYR A 157 12.26 1.04 -18.94
CA TYR A 157 13.55 1.08 -18.27
C TYR A 157 14.60 0.15 -18.91
N ARG A 158 15.90 0.39 -18.64
CA ARG A 158 17.04 -0.38 -19.17
C ARG A 158 16.89 -1.88 -18.91
N HIS A 159 16.60 -2.30 -17.69
CA HIS A 159 16.51 -3.71 -17.34
C HIS A 159 15.34 -4.45 -18.00
N ILE A 160 14.24 -3.75 -18.35
CA ILE A 160 13.18 -4.34 -19.18
C ILE A 160 13.67 -4.59 -20.60
N ARG A 161 14.52 -3.68 -21.13
CA ARG A 161 15.13 -3.80 -22.43
C ARG A 161 16.12 -4.96 -22.50
N GLU A 162 16.87 -5.19 -21.43
CA GLU A 162 17.89 -6.22 -21.30
C GLU A 162 17.29 -7.60 -21.00
N ASP A 163 16.03 -7.65 -20.51
CA ASP A 163 15.34 -8.91 -20.23
C ASP A 163 14.83 -9.57 -21.52
N THR A 164 15.59 -10.56 -22.00
CA THR A 164 15.26 -11.33 -23.22
C THR A 164 14.05 -12.26 -23.04
N SER A 165 13.57 -12.49 -21.82
CA SER A 165 12.37 -13.28 -21.55
C SER A 165 11.10 -12.53 -21.92
N VAL A 166 11.14 -11.19 -21.93
CA VAL A 166 10.01 -10.33 -22.31
C VAL A 166 9.87 -10.24 -23.83
N LYS A 167 8.81 -10.87 -24.35
CA LYS A 167 8.51 -10.83 -25.80
C LYS A 167 7.88 -9.50 -26.17
N MET A 168 8.72 -8.56 -26.65
CA MET A 168 8.27 -7.26 -27.13
C MET A 168 7.62 -7.37 -28.50
N LYS A 169 6.44 -6.78 -28.67
CA LYS A 169 5.79 -6.55 -29.96
C LYS A 169 6.35 -5.26 -30.59
N ARG A 170 6.38 -5.20 -31.94
CA ARG A 170 6.79 -3.99 -32.65
C ARG A 170 5.93 -2.79 -32.22
N ALA A 171 6.58 -1.66 -32.07
CA ALA A 171 5.91 -0.39 -31.83
C ALA A 171 4.86 -0.10 -32.90
N ARG A 172 3.61 0.09 -32.48
CA ARG A 172 2.51 0.46 -33.38
C ARG A 172 2.15 1.93 -33.29
N MET A 173 2.64 2.61 -32.26
CA MET A 173 2.24 3.97 -31.95
C MET A 173 3.47 4.84 -31.67
N ARG A 174 3.52 5.99 -32.35
CA ARG A 174 4.50 7.05 -32.16
C ARG A 174 3.79 8.39 -32.14
N PHE A 175 4.17 9.25 -31.22
CA PHE A 175 3.63 10.61 -31.10
C PHE A 175 4.67 11.50 -30.38
N SER A 176 4.38 12.77 -30.28
CA SER A 176 5.20 13.68 -29.48
C SER A 176 4.33 14.38 -28.44
N VAL A 177 4.94 14.72 -27.31
CA VAL A 177 4.32 15.51 -26.24
C VAL A 177 5.17 16.74 -25.95
N GLU A 178 4.51 17.84 -25.67
CA GLU A 178 5.17 19.08 -25.24
C GLU A 178 5.58 18.97 -23.78
N VAL A 179 6.83 19.27 -23.46
CA VAL A 179 7.36 19.34 -22.09
C VAL A 179 8.10 20.66 -21.95
N GLY A 180 7.46 21.67 -21.38
CA GLY A 180 7.93 23.04 -21.45
C GLY A 180 7.94 23.54 -22.88
N GLU A 181 9.08 24.02 -23.37
CA GLU A 181 9.27 24.51 -24.74
C GLU A 181 9.63 23.40 -25.76
N ASP A 182 9.90 22.18 -25.25
CA ASP A 182 10.38 21.08 -26.09
C ASP A 182 9.23 20.16 -26.53
N LEU A 183 9.21 19.81 -27.83
CA LEU A 183 8.35 18.77 -28.37
C LEU A 183 9.10 17.43 -28.38
N LEU A 184 8.83 16.58 -27.41
CA LEU A 184 9.56 15.34 -27.18
C LEU A 184 8.87 14.13 -27.82
N PRO A 185 9.56 13.39 -28.72
CA PRO A 185 9.01 12.19 -29.33
C PRO A 185 8.93 11.04 -28.33
N CYS A 186 7.87 10.25 -28.46
CA CYS A 186 7.57 9.03 -27.72
C CYS A 186 7.29 7.89 -28.69
N GLU A 187 7.83 6.72 -28.41
CA GLU A 187 7.46 5.45 -29.03
C GLU A 187 6.77 4.59 -27.97
N ILE A 188 5.69 3.89 -28.34
CA ILE A 188 5.02 2.91 -27.45
C ILE A 188 5.37 1.51 -27.92
N ARG A 189 5.99 0.72 -27.04
CA ARG A 189 6.17 -0.74 -27.21
C ARG A 189 5.13 -1.49 -26.42
N GLU A 190 4.86 -2.72 -26.81
CA GLU A 190 3.87 -3.58 -26.17
C GLU A 190 4.47 -4.93 -25.80
N ALA A 191 4.05 -5.46 -24.65
CA ALA A 191 4.20 -6.86 -24.30
C ALA A 191 2.90 -7.36 -23.63
N GLU A 192 2.88 -8.63 -23.30
CA GLU A 192 1.80 -9.25 -22.53
C GLU A 192 2.38 -9.99 -21.34
N THR A 193 1.68 -9.93 -20.20
CA THR A 193 1.99 -10.79 -19.06
C THR A 193 1.64 -12.24 -19.39
N ALA A 194 2.10 -13.18 -18.57
CA ALA A 194 1.73 -14.60 -18.69
C ALA A 194 0.21 -14.83 -18.59
N SER A 195 -0.53 -13.93 -17.92
CA SER A 195 -2.01 -13.96 -17.82
C SER A 195 -2.70 -13.25 -18.99
N GLY A 196 -1.97 -12.71 -19.98
CA GLY A 196 -2.54 -12.04 -21.14
C GLY A 196 -2.93 -10.57 -20.92
N ILE A 197 -2.46 -9.91 -19.86
CA ILE A 197 -2.65 -8.46 -19.66
C ILE A 197 -1.71 -7.72 -20.61
N ARG A 198 -2.27 -6.79 -21.41
CA ARG A 198 -1.46 -5.91 -22.28
C ARG A 198 -0.71 -4.89 -21.46
N VAL A 199 0.59 -4.78 -21.72
CA VAL A 199 1.46 -3.78 -21.09
C VAL A 199 2.08 -2.90 -22.15
N PHE A 200 1.86 -1.59 -22.03
CA PHE A 200 2.44 -0.56 -22.87
C PHE A 200 3.68 0.00 -22.19
N PHE A 201 4.73 0.22 -22.95
CA PHE A 201 5.97 0.81 -22.47
C PHE A 201 6.24 2.13 -23.20
N VAL A 202 6.38 3.19 -22.41
CA VAL A 202 6.75 4.53 -22.89
C VAL A 202 8.26 4.58 -23.09
N VAL A 203 8.70 4.66 -24.35
CA VAL A 203 10.11 4.66 -24.73
C VAL A 203 10.64 6.08 -24.86
N ARG A 204 11.63 6.42 -24.07
CA ARG A 204 12.45 7.62 -24.16
C ARG A 204 13.80 7.34 -23.49
N ASP A 205 14.82 7.03 -24.29
CA ASP A 205 16.10 6.54 -23.79
C ASP A 205 16.80 7.54 -22.88
N GLU A 206 16.73 8.84 -23.18
CA GLU A 206 17.32 9.88 -22.34
C GLU A 206 16.72 9.91 -20.92
N PHE A 207 15.48 9.45 -20.77
CA PHE A 207 14.76 9.45 -19.47
C PHE A 207 14.80 8.09 -18.79
N PHE A 208 14.68 6.98 -19.53
CA PHE A 208 14.41 5.68 -18.94
C PHE A 208 15.51 4.63 -19.16
N ASP A 209 16.44 4.85 -20.11
CA ASP A 209 17.59 3.95 -20.27
C ASP A 209 18.70 4.30 -19.27
N ARG A 210 18.45 4.02 -17.99
CA ARG A 210 19.33 4.35 -16.86
C ARG A 210 19.48 3.15 -15.94
N SER A 211 20.54 3.18 -15.11
CA SER A 211 20.86 2.10 -14.17
C SER A 211 19.88 1.96 -13.02
N GLY A 212 19.20 3.03 -12.61
CA GLY A 212 18.19 3.03 -11.57
C GLY A 212 16.85 3.58 -12.07
N ILE A 213 15.78 3.31 -11.34
CA ILE A 213 14.43 3.79 -11.66
C ILE A 213 14.31 5.28 -11.31
N TYR A 214 14.64 5.64 -10.08
CA TYR A 214 14.49 7.00 -9.53
C TYR A 214 15.81 7.72 -9.38
N GLY A 215 16.91 6.99 -9.26
CA GLY A 215 18.23 7.52 -9.00
C GLY A 215 19.30 6.44 -9.03
N VAL A 216 20.53 6.79 -8.65
CA VAL A 216 21.67 5.88 -8.49
C VAL A 216 22.25 6.08 -7.11
N GLU A 217 22.52 4.98 -6.40
CA GLU A 217 22.91 4.98 -5.00
C GLU A 217 21.84 5.72 -4.18
N ASP A 218 22.18 6.70 -3.37
CA ASP A 218 21.22 7.46 -2.55
C ASP A 218 20.88 8.83 -3.15
N ARG A 219 21.00 8.98 -4.47
CA ARG A 219 20.78 10.26 -5.17
C ARG A 219 19.73 10.12 -6.25
N ASP A 220 18.67 10.88 -6.10
CA ASP A 220 17.66 11.01 -7.14
C ASP A 220 18.25 11.66 -8.41
N TYR A 221 17.72 11.28 -9.57
CA TYR A 221 18.03 12.00 -10.79
C TYR A 221 17.45 13.40 -10.72
N GLN A 222 18.28 14.40 -11.04
CA GLN A 222 17.90 15.81 -10.96
C GLN A 222 16.77 16.18 -11.93
N ASP A 223 16.56 15.39 -12.97
CA ASP A 223 15.55 15.57 -14.01
C ASP A 223 14.29 14.71 -13.76
N ASN A 224 14.07 14.19 -12.56
CA ASN A 224 12.88 13.38 -12.24
C ASN A 224 11.57 14.12 -12.54
N ALA A 225 11.53 15.45 -12.35
CA ALA A 225 10.37 16.26 -12.75
C ALA A 225 10.07 16.08 -14.24
N ALA A 226 11.04 16.34 -15.12
CA ALA A 226 10.87 16.23 -16.57
C ALA A 226 10.53 14.79 -16.99
N ARG A 227 11.17 13.79 -16.38
CA ARG A 227 10.95 12.36 -16.66
C ARG A 227 9.50 11.93 -16.41
N PHE A 228 8.97 12.21 -15.23
CA PHE A 228 7.64 11.75 -14.85
C PHE A 228 6.51 12.69 -15.32
N ILE A 229 6.80 13.96 -15.60
CA ILE A 229 5.90 14.83 -16.36
C ILE A 229 5.76 14.32 -17.80
N PHE A 230 6.87 14.02 -18.48
CA PHE A 230 6.84 13.38 -19.81
C PHE A 230 6.02 12.09 -19.79
N PHE A 231 6.27 11.21 -18.81
CA PHE A 231 5.52 9.97 -18.66
C PHE A 231 4.02 10.23 -18.47
N SER A 232 3.63 11.14 -17.57
CA SER A 232 2.24 11.50 -17.32
C SER A 232 1.54 12.03 -18.59
N LYS A 233 2.21 12.86 -19.38
CA LYS A 233 1.70 13.35 -20.67
C LYS A 233 1.56 12.22 -21.70
N CYS A 234 2.52 11.30 -21.75
CA CYS A 234 2.44 10.12 -22.62
C CYS A 234 1.29 9.19 -22.21
N VAL A 235 0.99 9.03 -20.93
CA VAL A 235 -0.17 8.27 -20.44
C VAL A 235 -1.46 8.87 -20.98
N VAL A 236 -1.64 10.19 -20.88
CA VAL A 236 -2.82 10.89 -21.39
C VAL A 236 -2.94 10.76 -22.90
N GLU A 237 -1.83 10.94 -23.63
CA GLU A 237 -1.81 10.84 -25.09
C GLU A 237 -2.07 9.40 -25.57
N LEU A 238 -1.50 8.39 -24.90
CA LEU A 238 -1.80 6.98 -25.15
C LEU A 238 -3.28 6.70 -24.98
N ALA A 239 -3.88 7.13 -23.87
CA ALA A 239 -5.30 6.90 -23.57
C ALA A 239 -6.23 7.42 -24.68
N THR A 240 -5.91 8.56 -25.29
CA THR A 240 -6.70 9.14 -26.40
C THR A 240 -6.49 8.43 -27.73
N ARG A 241 -5.39 7.68 -27.90
CA ARG A 241 -5.01 7.03 -29.16
C ARG A 241 -5.25 5.52 -29.18
N MET A 242 -5.66 4.94 -28.05
CA MET A 242 -6.02 3.52 -28.00
C MET A 242 -7.25 3.24 -28.87
N ASP A 243 -7.27 2.11 -29.59
CA ASP A 243 -8.43 1.68 -30.40
C ASP A 243 -9.74 1.62 -29.57
N LYS A 244 -9.60 1.27 -28.30
CA LYS A 244 -10.67 1.34 -27.30
C LYS A 244 -10.18 2.22 -26.16
N PRO A 245 -10.55 3.50 -26.15
CA PRO A 245 -10.16 4.40 -25.08
C PRO A 245 -10.57 3.87 -23.71
N PRO A 246 -9.74 4.05 -22.67
CA PRO A 246 -10.11 3.66 -21.31
C PRO A 246 -11.25 4.52 -20.79
N GLU A 247 -12.15 3.90 -20.04
CA GLU A 247 -13.20 4.60 -19.29
C GLU A 247 -12.68 5.04 -17.92
N ILE A 248 -11.69 4.30 -17.42
CA ILE A 248 -10.99 4.55 -16.16
C ILE A 248 -9.48 4.64 -16.41
N LEU A 249 -8.87 5.72 -15.95
CA LEU A 249 -7.43 5.85 -15.74
C LEU A 249 -7.16 5.67 -14.25
N HIS A 250 -6.55 4.57 -13.86
CA HIS A 250 -6.16 4.33 -12.48
C HIS A 250 -4.66 4.52 -12.32
N LEU A 251 -4.29 5.51 -11.55
CA LEU A 251 -2.97 6.09 -11.41
C LEU A 251 -2.36 5.64 -10.09
N ASN A 252 -1.08 5.34 -10.09
CA ASN A 252 -0.41 4.79 -8.93
C ASN A 252 0.79 5.64 -8.55
N SER A 253 0.80 6.11 -7.30
CA SER A 253 1.83 6.95 -6.68
C SER A 253 2.07 8.29 -7.39
N TRP A 254 3.08 9.01 -6.94
CA TRP A 254 3.37 10.39 -7.36
C TRP A 254 3.79 10.50 -8.84
N GLU A 255 4.39 9.47 -9.40
CA GLU A 255 4.92 9.44 -10.77
C GLU A 255 3.84 9.62 -11.84
N THR A 256 2.60 9.28 -11.48
CA THR A 256 1.43 9.41 -12.35
C THR A 256 0.42 10.42 -11.85
N ALA A 257 0.66 11.02 -10.68
CA ALA A 257 -0.29 11.87 -10.00
C ALA A 257 -0.60 13.20 -10.72
N MET A 258 0.20 13.58 -11.73
CA MET A 258 -0.11 14.74 -12.59
C MET A 258 -1.13 14.44 -13.69
N VAL A 259 -1.43 13.16 -13.97
CA VAL A 259 -2.40 12.77 -15.02
C VAL A 259 -3.79 13.34 -14.79
N PRO A 260 -4.39 13.34 -13.57
CA PRO A 260 -5.71 13.93 -13.35
C PRO A 260 -5.78 15.41 -13.70
N ALA A 261 -4.74 16.19 -13.38
CA ALA A 261 -4.65 17.59 -13.75
C ALA A 261 -4.65 17.77 -15.28
N LEU A 262 -3.86 16.97 -16.01
CA LEU A 262 -3.79 16.98 -17.47
C LEU A 262 -5.11 16.56 -18.11
N VAL A 263 -5.77 15.52 -17.59
CA VAL A 263 -7.10 15.06 -18.03
C VAL A 263 -8.13 16.17 -17.87
N ARG A 264 -8.14 16.84 -16.72
CA ARG A 264 -9.06 17.95 -16.45
C ARG A 264 -8.79 19.16 -17.33
N HIS A 265 -7.52 19.53 -17.51
CA HIS A 265 -7.13 20.64 -18.39
C HIS A 265 -7.56 20.39 -19.85
N ARG A 266 -7.38 19.17 -20.35
CA ARG A 266 -7.78 18.77 -21.70
C ARG A 266 -9.27 18.40 -21.84
N GLN A 267 -10.05 18.47 -20.75
CA GLN A 267 -11.49 18.15 -20.70
C GLN A 267 -11.83 16.75 -21.25
N LEU A 268 -10.94 15.76 -21.00
CA LEU A 268 -11.15 14.41 -21.49
C LEU A 268 -12.25 13.69 -20.73
N GLN A 269 -13.06 12.90 -21.45
CA GLN A 269 -14.18 12.15 -20.89
C GLN A 269 -13.73 10.78 -20.35
N VAL A 270 -12.86 10.80 -19.38
CA VAL A 270 -12.35 9.61 -18.70
C VAL A 270 -12.33 9.87 -17.19
N ARG A 271 -12.64 8.87 -16.39
CA ARG A 271 -12.59 8.98 -14.92
C ARG A 271 -11.22 8.61 -14.41
N THR A 272 -10.74 9.37 -13.44
CA THR A 272 -9.40 9.21 -12.85
C THR A 272 -9.50 8.74 -11.41
N VAL A 273 -8.75 7.68 -11.09
CA VAL A 273 -8.58 7.15 -9.74
C VAL A 273 -7.10 7.22 -9.39
N LEU A 274 -6.74 7.71 -8.22
CA LEU A 274 -5.37 7.74 -7.72
C LEU A 274 -5.23 6.82 -6.52
N THR A 275 -4.24 5.92 -6.54
CA THR A 275 -3.79 5.18 -5.36
C THR A 275 -2.41 5.67 -4.93
N PRO A 276 -2.30 6.49 -3.87
CA PRO A 276 -1.02 6.83 -3.26
C PRO A 276 -0.55 5.64 -2.41
N HIS A 277 0.46 4.91 -2.91
CA HIS A 277 1.02 3.76 -2.17
C HIS A 277 1.89 4.20 -0.99
N SER A 278 2.39 5.42 -0.99
CA SER A 278 3.07 6.08 0.13
C SER A 278 2.83 7.59 0.04
N LEU A 279 2.67 8.24 1.19
CA LEU A 279 2.65 9.69 1.30
C LEU A 279 4.04 10.29 1.57
N GLU A 280 5.06 9.46 1.83
CA GLU A 280 6.45 9.92 2.03
C GLU A 280 7.07 10.42 0.72
N PHE A 281 6.70 9.78 -0.41
CA PHE A 281 7.19 10.13 -1.74
C PHE A 281 6.11 10.93 -2.47
N GLN A 282 6.36 12.23 -2.67
CA GLN A 282 5.33 13.15 -3.14
C GLN A 282 5.62 13.76 -4.52
N GLY A 283 6.85 13.57 -5.03
CA GLY A 283 7.26 14.26 -6.25
C GLY A 283 7.30 15.77 -6.02
N ASN A 284 8.04 16.20 -4.97
CA ASN A 284 8.30 17.61 -4.70
C ASN A 284 9.44 18.10 -5.59
N PHE A 285 9.13 19.06 -6.45
CA PHE A 285 10.08 19.63 -7.40
C PHE A 285 10.13 21.14 -7.29
N TRP A 286 11.13 21.72 -7.91
CA TRP A 286 11.27 23.16 -7.96
C TRP A 286 10.09 23.84 -8.66
N SER A 287 9.67 25.02 -8.19
CA SER A 287 8.54 25.76 -8.76
C SER A 287 8.66 26.01 -10.27
N TYR A 288 9.87 26.21 -10.76
CA TYR A 288 10.12 26.39 -12.19
C TYR A 288 9.86 25.15 -13.05
N ASP A 289 9.88 23.96 -12.46
CA ASP A 289 9.54 22.71 -13.17
C ASP A 289 8.05 22.66 -13.53
N PHE A 290 7.21 23.52 -12.91
CA PHE A 290 5.81 23.65 -13.29
C PHE A 290 5.63 24.05 -14.77
N ALA A 291 6.54 24.84 -15.33
CA ALA A 291 6.50 25.21 -16.74
C ALA A 291 6.55 23.98 -17.68
N LEU A 292 7.17 22.87 -17.24
CA LEU A 292 7.21 21.60 -18.00
C LEU A 292 5.83 20.99 -18.19
N MET A 293 4.87 21.35 -17.34
CA MET A 293 3.49 20.85 -17.42
C MET A 293 2.68 21.46 -18.57
N ASN A 294 3.03 22.65 -19.07
CA ASN A 294 2.26 23.43 -20.05
C ASN A 294 0.81 23.66 -19.57
N LEU A 295 0.62 23.82 -18.27
CA LEU A 295 -0.64 24.21 -17.66
C LEU A 295 -0.68 25.72 -17.44
N PRO A 296 -1.87 26.34 -17.40
CA PRO A 296 -2.03 27.74 -17.06
C PRO A 296 -1.44 28.08 -15.68
N ASN A 297 -0.88 29.28 -15.53
CA ASN A 297 -0.17 29.68 -14.31
C ASN A 297 -1.05 29.71 -13.05
N ASP A 298 -2.36 29.91 -13.17
CA ASP A 298 -3.31 29.86 -12.06
C ASP A 298 -3.43 28.47 -11.41
N TRP A 299 -2.99 27.42 -12.11
CA TRP A 299 -2.89 26.07 -11.54
C TRP A 299 -1.72 25.93 -10.56
N PHE A 300 -0.70 26.82 -10.63
CA PHE A 300 0.35 26.92 -9.62
C PHE A 300 -0.15 27.78 -8.45
N SER A 301 -1.04 27.22 -7.67
CA SER A 301 -1.67 27.87 -6.51
C SER A 301 -1.89 26.90 -5.37
N ALA A 302 -2.23 27.41 -4.19
CA ALA A 302 -2.52 26.58 -3.01
C ALA A 302 -3.69 25.60 -3.25
N ARG A 303 -4.62 25.91 -4.15
CA ARG A 303 -5.72 25.03 -4.60
C ARG A 303 -5.35 24.15 -5.80
N GLY A 304 -4.10 24.17 -6.22
CA GLY A 304 -3.56 23.39 -7.33
C GLY A 304 -2.30 22.65 -6.94
N VAL A 305 -1.24 22.80 -7.74
CA VAL A 305 -0.01 22.02 -7.62
C VAL A 305 1.04 22.63 -6.68
N GLU A 306 0.89 23.91 -6.30
CA GLU A 306 1.82 24.63 -5.43
C GLU A 306 1.78 24.08 -4.01
N TYR A 307 2.95 23.87 -3.41
CA TYR A 307 3.10 23.36 -2.06
C TYR A 307 4.36 23.96 -1.41
N TYR A 308 4.17 24.94 -0.51
CA TYR A 308 5.24 25.67 0.16
C TYR A 308 6.32 26.21 -0.80
N GLY A 309 5.91 26.81 -1.90
CA GLY A 309 6.80 27.39 -2.91
C GLY A 309 7.40 26.38 -3.89
N SER A 310 7.03 25.12 -3.82
CA SER A 310 7.44 24.02 -4.71
C SER A 310 6.26 23.47 -5.49
N MET A 311 6.53 22.70 -6.53
CA MET A 311 5.51 21.87 -7.21
C MET A 311 5.43 20.52 -6.50
N ASN A 312 4.22 20.08 -6.15
CA ASN A 312 4.00 18.76 -5.55
C ASN A 312 3.05 17.93 -6.42
N CYS A 313 3.58 16.88 -7.02
CA CYS A 313 2.83 16.01 -7.93
C CYS A 313 1.70 15.27 -7.22
N LEU A 314 1.98 14.69 -6.06
CA LEU A 314 0.99 13.91 -5.32
C LEU A 314 -0.18 14.78 -4.86
N LYS A 315 0.10 15.98 -4.34
CA LYS A 315 -0.93 16.96 -4.00
C LYS A 315 -1.86 17.26 -5.18
N ALA A 316 -1.29 17.49 -6.37
CA ALA A 316 -2.08 17.71 -7.58
C ALA A 316 -3.01 16.52 -7.85
N GLY A 317 -2.49 15.31 -7.78
CA GLY A 317 -3.30 14.09 -7.95
C GLY A 317 -4.42 13.99 -6.92
N LEU A 318 -4.14 14.27 -5.64
CA LEU A 318 -5.14 14.29 -4.57
C LEU A 318 -6.25 15.31 -4.84
N ILE A 319 -5.93 16.47 -5.40
CA ILE A 319 -6.93 17.53 -5.70
C ILE A 319 -7.74 17.20 -6.95
N PHE A 320 -7.10 16.74 -8.02
CA PHE A 320 -7.73 16.66 -9.34
C PHE A 320 -8.31 15.29 -9.70
N ALA A 321 -7.94 14.20 -9.04
CA ALA A 321 -8.54 12.89 -9.28
C ALA A 321 -10.02 12.85 -8.90
N ASP A 322 -10.83 12.04 -9.60
CA ASP A 322 -12.25 11.81 -9.27
C ASP A 322 -12.41 10.99 -7.98
N ALA A 323 -11.47 10.09 -7.70
CA ALA A 323 -11.41 9.32 -6.46
C ALA A 323 -9.97 9.03 -6.04
N VAL A 324 -9.75 8.87 -4.73
CA VAL A 324 -8.45 8.49 -4.14
C VAL A 324 -8.67 7.24 -3.30
N VAL A 325 -7.87 6.20 -3.54
CA VAL A 325 -8.00 4.90 -2.87
C VAL A 325 -6.75 4.63 -2.02
N PHE A 326 -6.97 4.42 -0.73
CA PHE A 326 -5.93 3.98 0.21
C PHE A 326 -6.04 2.47 0.48
N PRO A 327 -4.94 1.81 0.92
CA PRO A 327 -4.91 0.36 1.13
C PRO A 327 -5.78 -0.16 2.31
N SER A 328 -6.43 0.70 3.08
CA SER A 328 -7.40 0.32 4.12
C SER A 328 -8.31 1.48 4.50
N GLU A 329 -9.51 1.16 5.03
CA GLU A 329 -10.43 2.18 5.57
C GLU A 329 -9.83 2.94 6.75
N CYS A 330 -9.11 2.24 7.64
CA CYS A 330 -8.44 2.87 8.77
C CYS A 330 -7.40 3.90 8.32
N MET A 331 -6.70 3.63 7.22
CA MET A 331 -5.71 4.56 6.67
C MET A 331 -6.35 5.87 6.19
N VAL A 332 -7.58 5.84 5.71
CA VAL A 332 -8.31 7.06 5.30
C VAL A 332 -8.45 8.04 6.46
N GLY A 333 -8.76 7.56 7.66
CA GLY A 333 -8.81 8.38 8.87
C GLY A 333 -7.42 8.90 9.27
N ALA A 334 -6.43 7.99 9.29
CA ALA A 334 -5.07 8.28 9.73
C ALA A 334 -4.38 9.36 8.90
N VAL A 335 -4.42 9.26 7.57
CA VAL A 335 -3.73 10.20 6.68
C VAL A 335 -4.27 11.63 6.74
N GLN A 336 -5.44 11.83 7.33
CA GLN A 336 -6.03 13.14 7.59
C GLN A 336 -5.50 13.80 8.88
N THR A 337 -4.59 13.13 9.59
CA THR A 337 -3.92 13.65 10.79
C THR A 337 -2.49 14.11 10.47
N ALA A 338 -1.96 15.03 11.27
CA ALA A 338 -0.58 15.51 11.09
C ALA A 338 0.48 14.40 11.28
N GLU A 339 0.17 13.37 12.06
CA GLU A 339 1.08 12.26 12.34
C GLU A 339 1.31 11.37 11.11
N TYR A 340 0.25 11.11 10.32
CA TYR A 340 0.30 10.16 9.19
C TYR A 340 0.11 10.80 7.81
N GLY A 341 -0.28 12.08 7.76
CA GLY A 341 -0.53 12.80 6.52
C GLY A 341 0.71 13.26 5.76
N CYS A 342 1.92 13.10 6.36
CA CYS A 342 3.18 13.53 5.76
C CYS A 342 3.15 14.99 5.25
N GLY A 343 2.44 15.88 5.98
CA GLY A 343 2.24 17.28 5.62
C GLY A 343 1.11 17.53 4.61
N LEU A 344 0.47 16.49 4.06
CA LEU A 344 -0.70 16.59 3.15
C LEU A 344 -2.03 16.43 3.90
N ASP A 345 -2.03 16.32 5.23
CA ASP A 345 -3.22 16.07 6.05
C ASP A 345 -4.33 17.11 5.84
N THR A 346 -3.99 18.39 5.69
CA THR A 346 -4.96 19.45 5.38
C THR A 346 -5.60 19.25 4.00
N VAL A 347 -4.78 18.95 2.98
CA VAL A 347 -5.28 18.65 1.63
C VAL A 347 -6.20 17.43 1.65
N LEU A 348 -5.82 16.39 2.39
CA LEU A 348 -6.61 15.15 2.50
C LEU A 348 -7.94 15.40 3.22
N ARG A 349 -7.98 16.21 4.29
CA ARG A 349 -9.24 16.63 4.94
C ARG A 349 -10.15 17.39 3.99
N GLU A 350 -9.61 18.32 3.19
CA GLU A 350 -10.39 19.05 2.18
C GLU A 350 -10.95 18.14 1.08
N GLN A 351 -10.29 17.03 0.80
CA GLN A 351 -10.70 16.06 -0.22
C GLN A 351 -11.42 14.82 0.34
N GLN A 352 -11.83 14.83 1.63
CA GLN A 352 -12.38 13.67 2.34
C GLN A 352 -13.51 12.93 1.60
N ASN A 353 -14.34 13.63 0.85
CA ASN A 353 -15.50 13.06 0.15
C ASN A 353 -15.14 12.07 -0.97
N LYS A 354 -13.91 12.06 -1.44
CA LYS A 354 -13.42 11.15 -2.49
C LYS A 354 -12.33 10.20 -2.01
N LEU A 355 -12.02 10.22 -0.71
CA LEU A 355 -11.11 9.26 -0.11
C LEU A 355 -11.85 7.95 0.18
N MET A 356 -11.26 6.84 -0.20
CA MET A 356 -11.77 5.50 0.06
C MET A 356 -10.64 4.60 0.51
N GLY A 357 -10.95 3.65 1.38
CA GLY A 357 -10.03 2.63 1.82
C GLY A 357 -10.48 1.27 1.32
N PHE A 358 -9.65 0.61 0.52
CA PHE A 358 -9.88 -0.77 0.12
C PHE A 358 -8.77 -1.65 0.68
N PRO A 359 -9.09 -2.74 1.37
CA PRO A 359 -8.05 -3.64 1.83
C PRO A 359 -7.31 -4.20 0.63
N THR A 360 -5.99 -4.07 0.62
CA THR A 360 -5.16 -4.75 -0.38
C THR A 360 -5.22 -6.24 -0.10
N ASP A 361 -5.93 -6.99 -0.91
CA ASP A 361 -5.82 -8.44 -0.94
C ASP A 361 -4.59 -8.84 -1.73
N THR A 362 -3.87 -9.79 -1.19
CA THR A 362 -2.67 -10.33 -1.82
C THR A 362 -3.02 -11.63 -2.47
N ASP A 363 -2.69 -11.80 -3.76
CA ASP A 363 -2.72 -13.13 -4.37
C ASP A 363 -1.68 -14.01 -3.66
N LEU A 364 -2.19 -14.95 -2.89
CA LEU A 364 -1.37 -15.91 -2.16
C LEU A 364 -1.08 -17.18 -2.98
N ALA A 365 -1.48 -17.22 -4.26
CA ALA A 365 -1.14 -18.33 -5.14
C ALA A 365 0.39 -18.46 -5.26
N GLY A 366 0.89 -19.65 -5.06
CA GLY A 366 2.31 -19.91 -5.00
C GLY A 366 3.00 -19.53 -3.68
N TRP A 367 2.23 -19.10 -2.66
CA TRP A 367 2.72 -18.83 -1.30
C TRP A 367 2.13 -19.84 -0.31
N GLU A 368 2.18 -21.12 -0.66
CA GLU A 368 1.73 -22.20 0.20
C GLU A 368 2.85 -22.58 1.16
N PRO A 369 2.55 -22.70 2.49
CA PRO A 369 3.48 -23.27 3.45
C PRO A 369 3.70 -24.76 3.18
N SER A 370 4.86 -25.27 3.53
CA SER A 370 5.10 -26.71 3.60
C SER A 370 4.49 -27.30 4.90
N ASP A 371 4.28 -28.61 4.91
CA ASP A 371 3.86 -29.31 6.12
C ASP A 371 5.01 -29.51 7.11
N ASP A 372 6.28 -29.36 6.67
CA ASP A 372 7.48 -29.52 7.49
C ASP A 372 8.14 -28.18 7.86
N ARG A 373 7.48 -27.46 8.74
CA ARG A 373 8.01 -26.18 9.25
C ARG A 373 9.35 -26.34 10.00
N GLY A 374 9.59 -27.49 10.59
CA GLY A 374 10.86 -27.80 11.25
C GLY A 374 12.03 -27.88 10.27
N GLY A 375 11.82 -28.61 9.19
CA GLY A 375 12.76 -28.69 8.08
C GLY A 375 13.02 -27.36 7.40
N ASP A 376 11.97 -26.55 7.15
CA ASP A 376 12.10 -25.20 6.60
C ASP A 376 12.97 -24.30 7.47
N ARG A 377 12.78 -24.36 8.79
CA ARG A 377 13.58 -23.60 9.76
C ARG A 377 15.05 -24.00 9.69
N LEU A 378 15.35 -25.29 9.68
CA LEU A 378 16.74 -25.81 9.58
C LEU A 378 17.37 -25.42 8.24
N ALA A 379 16.61 -25.52 7.14
CA ALA A 379 17.07 -25.10 5.81
C ALA A 379 17.41 -23.61 5.78
N LEU A 380 16.55 -22.75 6.37
CA LEU A 380 16.81 -21.32 6.47
C LEU A 380 18.05 -21.02 7.32
N GLN A 381 18.20 -21.66 8.47
CA GLN A 381 19.37 -21.50 9.33
C GLN A 381 20.66 -21.83 8.57
N LYS A 382 20.67 -22.93 7.83
CA LYS A 382 21.81 -23.34 7.01
C LYS A 382 22.10 -22.34 5.88
N ALA A 383 21.06 -21.95 5.13
CA ALA A 383 21.19 -21.04 3.98
C ALA A 383 21.73 -19.65 4.37
N LEU A 384 21.32 -19.13 5.53
CA LEU A 384 21.72 -17.83 6.03
C LEU A 384 22.83 -17.88 7.10
N SER A 385 23.34 -19.07 7.41
CA SER A 385 24.35 -19.32 8.48
C SER A 385 23.92 -18.71 9.82
N LEU A 386 22.63 -18.85 10.18
CA LEU A 386 22.09 -18.39 11.43
C LEU A 386 22.49 -19.31 12.58
N LYS A 387 22.97 -18.74 13.69
CA LYS A 387 23.44 -19.43 14.87
C LYS A 387 22.48 -19.26 16.05
N GLY A 388 22.41 -20.29 16.93
CA GLY A 388 21.56 -20.31 18.12
C GLY A 388 20.16 -20.83 17.86
N ASP A 389 19.37 -21.03 18.93
CA ASP A 389 18.08 -21.74 18.90
C ASP A 389 16.85 -20.85 19.14
N GLY A 390 17.07 -19.60 19.50
CA GLY A 390 16.00 -18.63 19.75
C GLY A 390 15.09 -18.36 18.55
N PRO A 391 14.04 -17.54 18.68
CA PRO A 391 13.13 -17.24 17.60
C PRO A 391 13.81 -16.48 16.46
N ILE A 392 13.35 -16.73 15.22
CA ILE A 392 13.77 -16.02 14.02
C ILE A 392 12.67 -15.01 13.68
N LEU A 393 13.04 -13.73 13.65
CA LEU A 393 12.18 -12.62 13.24
C LEU A 393 12.49 -12.24 11.80
N ALA A 394 11.52 -12.39 10.90
CA ALA A 394 11.61 -11.88 9.54
C ALA A 394 11.08 -10.45 9.47
N CYS A 395 11.76 -9.58 8.73
CA CYS A 395 11.27 -8.26 8.34
C CYS A 395 11.49 -8.12 6.83
N VAL A 396 10.44 -7.79 6.09
CA VAL A 396 10.51 -7.58 4.64
C VAL A 396 9.97 -6.20 4.35
N ALA A 397 10.86 -5.23 4.21
CA ALA A 397 10.51 -3.84 3.96
C ALA A 397 11.73 -3.07 3.46
N GLU A 398 11.52 -1.95 2.77
CA GLU A 398 12.57 -0.97 2.58
C GLU A 398 13.07 -0.48 3.95
N ALA A 399 14.39 -0.39 4.10
CA ALA A 399 15.00 0.04 5.35
C ALA A 399 15.05 1.58 5.42
N THR A 400 13.88 2.19 5.60
CA THR A 400 13.68 3.64 5.80
C THR A 400 13.23 3.95 7.23
N ALA A 401 13.30 5.22 7.63
CA ALA A 401 12.82 5.68 8.94
C ALA A 401 11.31 5.43 9.10
N GLY A 402 10.50 5.72 8.08
CA GLY A 402 9.06 5.45 8.09
C GLY A 402 8.74 3.97 8.26
N ARG A 403 9.63 3.08 7.79
CA ARG A 403 9.53 1.62 7.99
C ARG A 403 10.19 1.13 9.28
N GLY A 404 10.71 2.05 10.12
CA GLY A 404 11.24 1.78 11.45
C GLY A 404 12.61 1.11 11.48
N VAL A 405 13.45 1.29 10.45
CA VAL A 405 14.81 0.74 10.43
C VAL A 405 15.67 1.29 11.56
N ASP A 406 15.50 2.55 11.92
CA ASP A 406 16.18 3.21 13.04
C ASP A 406 15.73 2.63 14.39
N VAL A 407 14.44 2.37 14.58
CA VAL A 407 13.91 1.67 15.77
C VAL A 407 14.50 0.25 15.86
N LEU A 408 14.54 -0.46 14.72
CA LEU A 408 15.13 -1.79 14.65
C LEU A 408 16.62 -1.76 15.01
N LEU A 409 17.40 -0.87 14.39
CA LEU A 409 18.85 -0.77 14.64
C LEU A 409 19.15 -0.39 16.11
N ALA A 410 18.38 0.52 16.69
CA ALA A 410 18.51 0.91 18.09
C ALA A 410 18.11 -0.20 19.09
N ALA A 411 17.19 -1.09 18.71
CA ALA A 411 16.76 -2.22 19.53
C ALA A 411 17.63 -3.47 19.37
N LEU A 412 18.35 -3.59 18.25
CA LEU A 412 18.93 -4.84 17.75
C LEU A 412 19.88 -5.51 18.77
N ASP A 413 20.75 -4.74 19.43
CA ASP A 413 21.68 -5.28 20.42
C ASP A 413 20.94 -6.04 21.54
N ARG A 414 19.87 -5.43 22.05
CA ARG A 414 19.06 -5.99 23.13
C ARG A 414 18.20 -7.18 22.67
N MET A 415 17.69 -7.12 21.45
CA MET A 415 16.96 -8.22 20.83
C MET A 415 17.86 -9.45 20.68
N ILE A 416 19.08 -9.26 20.20
CA ILE A 416 20.07 -10.33 20.01
C ILE A 416 20.55 -10.88 21.37
N ALA A 417 20.77 -10.01 22.36
CA ALA A 417 21.12 -10.42 23.72
C ALA A 417 20.00 -11.26 24.38
N ALA A 418 18.73 -10.98 24.07
CA ALA A 418 17.59 -11.78 24.48
C ALA A 418 17.43 -13.11 23.70
N GLY A 419 18.40 -13.46 22.84
CA GLY A 419 18.43 -14.72 22.11
C GLY A 419 17.76 -14.71 20.74
N ASN A 420 17.19 -13.59 20.32
CA ASN A 420 16.52 -13.49 19.02
C ASN A 420 17.52 -13.51 17.86
N ARG A 421 17.03 -13.87 16.68
CA ARG A 421 17.72 -13.78 15.39
C ARG A 421 16.86 -12.98 14.44
N VAL A 422 17.46 -12.09 13.67
CA VAL A 422 16.72 -11.17 12.80
C VAL A 422 17.19 -11.30 11.36
N VAL A 423 16.24 -11.42 10.44
CA VAL A 423 16.47 -11.45 9.00
C VAL A 423 15.70 -10.29 8.38
N LEU A 424 16.42 -9.31 7.81
CA LEU A 424 15.87 -8.18 7.10
C LEU A 424 16.08 -8.36 5.59
N LEU A 425 15.01 -8.27 4.82
CA LEU A 425 15.02 -8.25 3.35
C LEU A 425 14.49 -6.91 2.86
N GLY A 426 15.26 -6.20 2.02
CA GLY A 426 14.84 -4.94 1.42
C GLY A 426 15.99 -3.96 1.20
N ALA A 427 15.76 -3.01 0.30
CA ALA A 427 16.72 -1.96 -0.03
C ALA A 427 16.95 -1.02 1.17
N SER A 428 18.14 -0.45 1.27
CA SER A 428 18.42 0.62 2.23
C SER A 428 17.85 1.95 1.71
N GLY A 429 17.19 2.70 2.59
CA GLY A 429 16.61 3.98 2.21
C GLY A 429 17.63 5.11 2.08
N THR A 430 18.72 5.09 2.86
CA THR A 430 19.77 6.11 2.85
C THR A 430 21.14 5.47 3.07
N SER A 431 22.21 6.22 2.74
CA SER A 431 23.59 5.79 3.01
C SER A 431 23.86 5.60 4.52
N ALA A 432 23.25 6.41 5.37
CA ALA A 432 23.33 6.25 6.82
C ALA A 432 22.70 4.94 7.29
N HIS A 433 21.51 4.60 6.77
CA HIS A 433 20.85 3.32 7.07
C HIS A 433 21.70 2.14 6.57
N ARG A 434 22.25 2.23 5.35
CA ARG A 434 23.18 1.24 4.79
C ARG A 434 24.36 0.99 5.73
N THR A 435 25.06 2.05 6.11
CA THR A 435 26.21 1.97 7.02
C THR A 435 25.85 1.34 8.37
N GLY A 436 24.68 1.71 8.92
CA GLY A 436 24.14 1.11 10.14
C GLY A 436 23.90 -0.38 10.01
N LEU A 437 23.25 -0.81 8.93
CA LEU A 437 22.96 -2.22 8.63
C LEU A 437 24.23 -3.04 8.42
N GLU A 438 25.21 -2.54 7.68
CA GLU A 438 26.51 -3.21 7.48
C GLU A 438 27.29 -3.34 8.80
N THR A 439 27.22 -2.33 9.65
CA THR A 439 27.84 -2.38 10.97
C THR A 439 27.15 -3.41 11.85
N ALA A 440 25.83 -3.48 11.82
CA ALA A 440 25.04 -4.47 12.54
C ALA A 440 25.36 -5.91 12.09
N ILE A 441 25.53 -6.16 10.78
CA ILE A 441 25.96 -7.48 10.27
C ILE A 441 27.31 -7.89 10.84
N ARG A 442 28.29 -6.98 10.84
CA ARG A 442 29.62 -7.27 11.37
C ARG A 442 29.57 -7.58 12.86
N LYS A 443 28.81 -6.79 13.63
CA LYS A 443 28.66 -6.94 15.08
C LYS A 443 27.92 -8.21 15.48
N HIS A 444 26.86 -8.56 14.76
CA HIS A 444 25.95 -9.66 15.11
C HIS A 444 26.03 -10.82 14.12
N ARG A 445 27.24 -11.17 13.70
CA ARG A 445 27.48 -12.25 12.72
C ARG A 445 26.82 -13.56 13.13
N GLY A 446 25.98 -14.09 12.23
CA GLY A 446 25.18 -15.29 12.44
C GLY A 446 23.91 -15.10 13.27
N ARG A 447 23.58 -13.89 13.71
CA ARG A 447 22.32 -13.57 14.41
C ARG A 447 21.52 -12.46 13.77
N PHE A 448 22.18 -11.60 12.98
CA PHE A 448 21.54 -10.61 12.12
C PHE A 448 21.97 -10.81 10.67
N VAL A 449 21.00 -10.85 9.77
CA VAL A 449 21.21 -10.96 8.32
C VAL A 449 20.39 -9.88 7.63
N TRP A 450 21.04 -9.13 6.76
CA TRP A 450 20.39 -8.22 5.84
C TRP A 450 20.70 -8.61 4.39
N ARG A 451 19.66 -8.57 3.53
CA ARG A 451 19.77 -8.76 2.08
C ARG A 451 19.04 -7.63 1.38
N GLU A 452 19.79 -6.75 0.71
CA GLU A 452 19.26 -5.61 0.01
C GLU A 452 18.40 -6.01 -1.20
N LYS A 453 18.94 -6.92 -1.99
CA LYS A 453 18.25 -7.51 -3.15
C LYS A 453 17.91 -8.96 -2.85
N PHE A 454 16.70 -9.36 -3.18
CA PHE A 454 16.27 -10.74 -2.95
C PHE A 454 15.24 -11.17 -4.00
N ALA A 455 15.29 -12.46 -4.37
CA ALA A 455 14.26 -13.08 -5.20
C ALA A 455 13.10 -13.59 -4.32
N HIS A 456 11.91 -13.74 -4.88
CA HIS A 456 10.76 -14.35 -4.20
C HIS A 456 11.08 -15.70 -3.55
N LYS A 457 11.96 -16.50 -4.17
CA LYS A 457 12.42 -17.78 -3.59
C LYS A 457 13.06 -17.61 -2.20
N LEU A 458 13.90 -16.57 -2.02
CA LEU A 458 14.50 -16.29 -0.71
C LEU A 458 13.44 -15.79 0.29
N ALA A 459 12.54 -14.91 -0.15
CA ALA A 459 11.46 -14.40 0.71
C ALA A 459 10.56 -15.55 1.20
N LYS A 460 10.17 -16.49 0.32
CA LYS A 460 9.43 -17.70 0.72
C LYS A 460 10.17 -18.52 1.76
N ALA A 461 11.47 -18.80 1.54
CA ALA A 461 12.28 -19.54 2.49
C ALA A 461 12.40 -18.82 3.84
N VAL A 462 12.51 -17.49 3.84
CA VAL A 462 12.55 -16.68 5.07
C VAL A 462 11.23 -16.77 5.82
N LEU A 463 10.08 -16.63 5.15
CA LEU A 463 8.78 -16.74 5.80
C LEU A 463 8.50 -18.16 6.30
N ALA A 464 8.84 -19.20 5.51
CA ALA A 464 8.66 -20.60 5.90
C ALA A 464 9.46 -20.98 7.16
N GLY A 465 10.71 -20.50 7.25
CA GLY A 465 11.60 -20.82 8.37
C GLY A 465 11.57 -19.84 9.54
N SER A 466 10.80 -18.74 9.46
CA SER A 466 10.74 -17.75 10.54
C SER A 466 9.57 -17.99 11.49
N ASP A 467 9.74 -17.53 12.71
CA ASP A 467 8.77 -17.69 13.80
C ASP A 467 7.86 -16.46 13.91
N LEU A 468 8.44 -15.28 13.77
CA LEU A 468 7.80 -14.00 13.93
C LEU A 468 7.98 -13.15 12.68
N PHE A 469 7.02 -12.28 12.41
CA PHE A 469 7.11 -11.27 11.35
C PHE A 469 7.09 -9.88 11.95
N LEU A 470 8.20 -9.15 11.79
CA LEU A 470 8.42 -7.85 12.43
C LEU A 470 8.01 -6.69 11.51
N LEU A 471 7.20 -5.79 12.04
CA LEU A 471 6.71 -4.57 11.41
C LEU A 471 6.96 -3.37 12.35
N PRO A 472 8.16 -2.79 12.36
CA PRO A 472 8.54 -1.76 13.33
C PRO A 472 8.14 -0.34 12.90
N GLY A 473 7.67 -0.15 11.66
CA GLY A 473 7.39 1.15 11.06
C GLY A 473 6.09 1.81 11.55
N VAL A 474 6.00 3.12 11.34
CA VAL A 474 4.78 3.92 11.53
C VAL A 474 3.85 3.83 10.34
N VAL A 475 4.42 3.62 9.15
CA VAL A 475 3.69 3.55 7.89
C VAL A 475 3.81 2.14 7.35
N GLU A 476 2.71 1.42 7.28
CA GLU A 476 2.61 0.14 6.58
C GLU A 476 1.43 0.21 5.60
N PRO A 477 1.59 0.95 4.49
CA PRO A 477 0.52 1.16 3.53
C PRO A 477 0.11 -0.14 2.82
N GLN A 478 1.01 -1.11 2.77
CA GLN A 478 0.78 -2.36 2.05
C GLN A 478 1.00 -3.55 2.98
N THR A 479 -0.08 -4.24 3.26
CA THR A 479 -0.09 -5.42 4.13
C THR A 479 0.32 -6.72 3.42
N THR A 480 0.78 -6.63 2.17
CA THR A 480 1.14 -7.78 1.32
C THR A 480 2.10 -8.75 2.00
N TRP A 481 3.21 -8.24 2.54
CA TRP A 481 4.18 -9.10 3.22
C TRP A 481 3.66 -9.66 4.54
N LEU A 482 2.86 -8.88 5.27
CA LEU A 482 2.19 -9.38 6.47
C LEU A 482 1.22 -10.52 6.12
N ARG A 483 0.41 -10.39 5.07
CA ARG A 483 -0.52 -11.43 4.64
C ARG A 483 0.21 -12.70 4.21
N ARG A 484 1.30 -12.57 3.45
CA ARG A 484 2.19 -13.69 3.14
C ARG A 484 2.75 -14.33 4.41
N ALA A 485 3.22 -13.53 5.37
CA ALA A 485 3.74 -14.05 6.65
C ALA A 485 2.67 -14.78 7.46
N LEU A 486 1.44 -14.24 7.55
CA LEU A 486 0.31 -14.91 8.20
C LEU A 486 -0.01 -16.25 7.53
N ARG A 487 0.06 -16.32 6.18
CA ARG A 487 -0.14 -17.57 5.43
C ARG A 487 0.90 -18.63 5.76
N TYR A 488 2.11 -18.24 6.11
CA TYR A 488 3.16 -19.14 6.62
C TYR A 488 3.09 -19.38 8.13
N GLY A 489 2.10 -18.84 8.84
CA GLY A 489 1.97 -18.95 10.28
C GLY A 489 3.06 -18.18 11.05
N CYS A 490 3.70 -17.17 10.44
CA CYS A 490 4.56 -16.25 11.17
C CYS A 490 3.71 -15.35 12.05
N VAL A 491 3.98 -15.34 13.35
CA VAL A 491 3.23 -14.52 14.30
C VAL A 491 3.68 -13.06 14.17
N PRO A 492 2.77 -12.11 13.89
CA PRO A 492 3.18 -10.74 13.70
C PRO A 492 3.61 -10.08 15.01
N MET A 493 4.69 -9.29 14.95
CA MET A 493 5.12 -8.35 15.97
C MET A 493 5.12 -6.98 15.32
N ALA A 494 4.15 -6.15 15.63
CA ALA A 494 3.87 -4.96 14.86
C ALA A 494 3.75 -3.71 15.73
N ARG A 495 4.33 -2.59 15.27
CA ARG A 495 3.92 -1.30 15.77
C ARG A 495 2.48 -1.05 15.35
N GLN A 496 1.66 -0.60 16.31
CA GLN A 496 0.29 -0.22 16.01
C GLN A 496 0.30 0.94 15.01
N CYS A 497 -0.20 0.68 13.82
CA CYS A 497 -0.51 1.68 12.81
C CYS A 497 -1.82 1.32 12.13
N GLU A 498 -2.46 2.30 11.54
CA GLU A 498 -3.84 2.21 11.06
C GLU A 498 -4.09 1.08 10.04
N GLY A 499 -3.10 0.78 9.18
CA GLY A 499 -3.22 -0.31 8.21
C GLY A 499 -3.22 -1.72 8.81
N LEU A 500 -2.78 -1.88 10.06
CA LEU A 500 -2.61 -3.19 10.70
C LEU A 500 -3.73 -3.60 11.66
N PHE A 501 -4.59 -2.67 12.08
CA PHE A 501 -5.66 -2.93 13.08
C PHE A 501 -6.57 -4.12 12.75
N GLN A 502 -6.88 -4.32 11.51
CA GLN A 502 -7.76 -5.41 11.07
C GLN A 502 -7.04 -6.75 10.99
N LEU A 503 -5.72 -6.73 10.84
CA LEU A 503 -4.91 -7.93 10.59
C LEU A 503 -4.19 -8.43 11.83
N VAL A 504 -3.78 -7.52 12.72
CA VAL A 504 -3.01 -7.85 13.92
C VAL A 504 -3.77 -7.38 15.16
N ARG A 505 -4.09 -8.32 16.02
CA ARG A 505 -4.66 -8.07 17.35
C ARG A 505 -3.67 -8.53 18.40
N ASP A 506 -3.44 -7.68 19.41
CA ASP A 506 -2.51 -8.03 20.48
C ASP A 506 -2.96 -9.30 21.21
N TRP A 507 -1.98 -10.14 21.55
CA TRP A 507 -2.23 -11.36 22.26
C TRP A 507 -2.59 -11.08 23.72
N ASP A 508 -3.79 -11.49 24.12
CA ASP A 508 -4.24 -11.52 25.50
C ASP A 508 -4.21 -12.97 26.03
N PRO A 509 -3.26 -13.32 26.93
CA PRO A 509 -3.18 -14.65 27.48
C PRO A 509 -4.36 -15.00 28.40
N ALA A 510 -5.01 -14.01 29.04
CA ALA A 510 -6.13 -14.22 29.95
C ALA A 510 -7.42 -14.53 29.20
N GLY A 511 -7.72 -13.74 28.16
CA GLY A 511 -8.90 -13.95 27.32
C GLY A 511 -8.68 -14.98 26.22
N GLY A 512 -7.44 -15.41 25.98
CA GLY A 512 -7.11 -16.38 24.94
C GLY A 512 -7.42 -15.88 23.52
N PHE A 513 -7.38 -14.58 23.24
CA PHE A 513 -7.62 -14.00 21.92
C PHE A 513 -6.39 -13.20 21.41
N GLY A 514 -6.45 -12.77 20.15
CA GLY A 514 -5.33 -12.11 19.47
C GLY A 514 -4.51 -13.08 18.62
N ASN A 515 -3.69 -12.53 17.72
CA ASN A 515 -2.88 -13.30 16.78
C ASN A 515 -1.46 -12.75 16.65
N GLY A 516 -1.05 -11.79 17.49
CA GLY A 516 0.26 -11.15 17.37
C GLY A 516 0.66 -10.36 18.62
N PHE A 517 1.77 -9.65 18.51
CA PHE A 517 2.29 -8.77 19.57
C PHE A 517 2.30 -7.34 19.07
N VAL A 518 1.56 -6.46 19.75
CA VAL A 518 1.43 -5.06 19.36
C VAL A 518 2.23 -4.18 20.34
N PHE A 519 2.94 -3.19 19.79
CA PHE A 519 3.52 -2.10 20.56
C PHE A 519 3.09 -0.76 19.96
N TYR A 520 2.87 0.25 20.81
CA TYR A 520 2.19 1.50 20.40
C TYR A 520 3.17 2.64 20.11
N VAL A 521 4.31 2.65 20.79
CA VAL A 521 5.30 3.72 20.67
C VAL A 521 6.46 3.25 19.80
N GLY A 522 6.88 4.06 18.83
CA GLY A 522 7.98 3.74 17.90
C GLY A 522 9.34 3.93 18.53
N THR A 523 9.61 3.29 19.66
CA THR A 523 10.88 3.34 20.36
C THR A 523 11.52 1.96 20.44
N ALA A 524 12.85 1.96 20.56
CA ALA A 524 13.60 0.72 20.76
C ALA A 524 13.14 -0.01 22.03
N ASP A 525 12.78 0.71 23.10
CA ASP A 525 12.29 0.12 24.35
C ASP A 525 10.98 -0.63 24.15
N ALA A 526 10.00 -0.03 23.46
CA ALA A 526 8.73 -0.65 23.19
C ALA A 526 8.87 -1.92 22.32
N LEU A 527 9.77 -1.87 21.33
CA LEU A 527 10.06 -3.05 20.50
C LEU A 527 10.73 -4.17 21.33
N VAL A 528 11.70 -3.84 22.20
CA VAL A 528 12.34 -4.81 23.08
C VAL A 528 11.35 -5.40 24.08
N ASP A 529 10.41 -4.63 24.61
CA ASP A 529 9.37 -5.14 25.50
C ASP A 529 8.39 -6.06 24.78
N ALA A 530 8.03 -5.76 23.52
CA ALA A 530 7.29 -6.71 22.68
C ALA A 530 8.05 -8.02 22.49
N CYS A 531 9.37 -7.97 22.23
CA CYS A 531 10.21 -9.16 22.16
C CYS A 531 10.24 -9.95 23.47
N ARG A 532 10.27 -9.29 24.63
CA ARG A 532 10.24 -9.97 25.93
C ARG A 532 8.92 -10.72 26.15
N ARG A 533 7.80 -10.16 25.73
CA ARG A 533 6.49 -10.84 25.80
C ARG A 533 6.48 -12.14 24.99
N THR A 534 7.25 -12.23 23.91
CA THR A 534 7.33 -13.47 23.11
C THR A 534 8.17 -14.56 23.78
N THR A 535 9.13 -14.23 24.64
CA THR A 535 10.08 -15.20 25.19
C THR A 535 9.38 -16.31 25.97
N GLY A 536 8.42 -15.96 26.84
CA GLY A 536 7.64 -16.95 27.60
C GLY A 536 6.76 -17.85 26.73
N ILE A 537 6.24 -17.32 25.63
CA ILE A 537 5.37 -18.04 24.70
C ILE A 537 6.19 -18.98 23.82
N TRP A 538 7.39 -18.55 23.45
CA TRP A 538 8.27 -19.36 22.61
C TRP A 538 8.81 -20.60 23.32
N ALA A 539 8.90 -20.58 24.65
CA ALA A 539 9.24 -21.75 25.46
C ALA A 539 8.11 -22.80 25.48
N GLY A 540 6.85 -22.42 25.24
CA GLY A 540 5.68 -23.29 25.28
C GLY A 540 5.22 -23.72 23.86
N PRO A 541 5.48 -24.95 23.40
CA PRO A 541 5.13 -25.38 22.04
C PRO A 541 3.61 -25.34 21.76
N ALA A 542 2.78 -25.63 22.74
CA ALA A 542 1.32 -25.61 22.60
C ALA A 542 0.79 -24.19 22.31
N LEU A 543 1.25 -23.18 23.06
CA LEU A 543 0.81 -21.81 22.88
C LEU A 543 1.30 -21.22 21.55
N ARG A 544 2.52 -21.56 21.16
CA ARG A 544 3.07 -21.21 19.85
C ARG A 544 2.21 -21.77 18.72
N ALA A 545 1.80 -23.05 18.82
CA ALA A 545 0.92 -23.67 17.82
C ALA A 545 -0.44 -22.96 17.73
N VAL A 546 -1.02 -22.56 18.86
CA VAL A 546 -2.28 -21.79 18.89
C VAL A 546 -2.14 -20.46 18.14
N LEU A 547 -1.09 -19.68 18.41
CA LEU A 547 -0.88 -18.41 17.73
C LEU A 547 -0.64 -18.59 16.22
N GLN A 548 0.12 -19.62 15.85
CA GLN A 548 0.37 -19.96 14.44
C GLN A 548 -0.91 -20.38 13.73
N SER A 549 -1.78 -21.20 14.35
CA SER A 549 -3.09 -21.58 13.80
C SER A 549 -3.96 -20.34 13.53
N ARG A 550 -4.00 -19.41 14.47
CA ARG A 550 -4.76 -18.15 14.29
C ARG A 550 -4.25 -17.26 13.16
N CYS A 551 -2.95 -17.29 12.89
CA CYS A 551 -2.40 -16.62 11.72
C CYS A 551 -2.89 -17.30 10.43
N LEU A 552 -2.91 -18.63 10.38
CA LEU A 552 -3.37 -19.42 9.22
C LEU A 552 -4.88 -19.28 8.95
N GLU A 553 -5.69 -19.11 10.01
CA GLU A 553 -7.15 -18.92 9.92
C GLU A 553 -7.55 -17.62 9.21
N LYS A 554 -6.64 -16.67 9.11
CA LYS A 554 -6.87 -15.43 8.35
C LYS A 554 -6.81 -15.71 6.85
N SER A 555 -7.89 -16.29 6.34
CA SER A 555 -8.07 -16.52 4.90
C SER A 555 -8.37 -15.22 4.18
N PHE A 556 -7.59 -14.92 3.15
CA PHE A 556 -7.75 -13.74 2.31
C PHE A 556 -8.14 -14.19 0.90
N SER A 557 -9.19 -13.58 0.35
CA SER A 557 -9.65 -13.86 -1.00
C SER A 557 -9.26 -12.71 -1.95
N PRO A 558 -8.52 -12.98 -3.03
CA PRO A 558 -8.19 -11.95 -4.04
C PRO A 558 -9.43 -11.34 -4.72
N ALA A 559 -10.59 -12.00 -4.59
CA ALA A 559 -11.83 -11.54 -5.20
C ALA A 559 -12.38 -10.24 -4.57
N SER A 560 -12.01 -9.91 -3.32
CA SER A 560 -12.56 -8.73 -2.64
C SER A 560 -11.97 -7.43 -3.17
N LEU A 561 -10.65 -7.34 -3.37
CA LEU A 561 -9.98 -6.14 -3.87
C LEU A 561 -10.52 -5.69 -5.23
N ALA A 562 -10.58 -6.62 -6.19
CA ALA A 562 -11.12 -6.32 -7.51
C ALA A 562 -12.59 -5.90 -7.43
N ALA A 563 -13.38 -6.54 -6.57
CA ALA A 563 -14.80 -6.22 -6.41
C ALA A 563 -15.01 -4.79 -5.86
N ASP A 564 -14.19 -4.33 -4.90
CA ASP A 564 -14.27 -2.98 -4.36
C ASP A 564 -13.93 -1.93 -5.43
N HIS A 565 -12.86 -2.17 -6.19
CA HIS A 565 -12.49 -1.30 -7.31
C HIS A 565 -13.54 -1.30 -8.42
N VAL A 566 -14.11 -2.46 -8.75
CA VAL A 566 -15.21 -2.56 -9.75
C VAL A 566 -16.40 -1.71 -9.30
N ARG A 567 -16.85 -1.84 -8.04
CA ARG A 567 -17.95 -1.02 -7.51
C ARG A 567 -17.64 0.48 -7.55
N LEU A 568 -16.40 0.87 -7.25
CA LEU A 568 -15.96 2.25 -7.39
C LEU A 568 -16.05 2.73 -8.84
N TYR A 569 -15.50 1.97 -9.78
CA TYR A 569 -15.49 2.34 -11.19
C TYR A 569 -16.90 2.44 -11.75
N GLU A 570 -17.79 1.50 -11.44
CA GLU A 570 -19.20 1.54 -11.82
C GLU A 570 -19.89 2.81 -11.29
N ARG A 571 -19.63 3.17 -10.03
CA ARG A 571 -20.15 4.41 -9.42
C ARG A 571 -19.64 5.65 -10.15
N LEU A 572 -18.35 5.74 -10.45
CA LEU A 572 -17.75 6.88 -11.17
C LEU A 572 -18.31 7.03 -12.59
N LEU A 573 -18.67 5.90 -13.23
CA LEU A 573 -19.26 5.86 -14.56
C LEU A 573 -20.79 6.04 -14.55
N GLY A 574 -21.41 6.22 -13.38
CA GLY A 574 -22.87 6.31 -13.26
C GLY A 574 -23.60 5.00 -13.59
N ARG A 575 -22.91 3.86 -13.47
CA ARG A 575 -23.42 2.53 -13.81
C ARG A 575 -23.77 1.69 -12.57
N SER A 576 -23.77 2.29 -11.39
CA SER A 576 -24.14 1.58 -10.16
C SER A 576 -25.51 0.97 -10.34
N ALA A 577 -25.60 -0.37 -10.31
CA ALA A 577 -26.87 -1.04 -10.24
C ALA A 577 -27.60 -0.52 -9.00
N ALA A 578 -28.80 0.02 -9.18
CA ALA A 578 -29.69 0.32 -8.08
C ALA A 578 -29.76 -0.94 -7.22
N VAL A 579 -29.14 -0.92 -6.04
CA VAL A 579 -29.41 -1.92 -5.02
C VAL A 579 -30.89 -1.74 -4.74
N ALA A 580 -31.68 -2.71 -5.18
CA ALA A 580 -33.10 -2.77 -4.85
C ALA A 580 -33.18 -2.69 -3.33
N ALA A 581 -33.83 -1.63 -2.84
CA ALA A 581 -34.13 -1.36 -1.46
C ALA A 581 -34.93 -2.51 -0.83
#